data_6465f1a017ff083ff84e5401f8bbb753
#
_entry.id   6465f1a017ff083ff84e5401f8bbb753
#
_cell.length_a   1.000
_cell.length_b   1.000
_cell.length_c   1.000
_cell.angle_alpha   90.00
_cell.angle_beta   90.00
_cell.angle_gamma   90.00
#
_symmetry.space_group_name_H-M   'P 1'
#
loop_
_entity.id
_entity.type
_entity.pdbx_description
1 polymer ?
#
loop_
_entity_poly.entity_id
_entity_poly.type
_entity_poly.pdbx_seq_one_letter_code
_entity_poly.pdbx_strand_id
1 'polypeptide(L)'
;DKRGEYLYPKKGFYDQFIKGISDQYTILTDGENAKFTNMLSAEHVRQLIKEQKDSYCLEYCARDKSRFFIMSVIPVEWEGDTLTKIMIVSQDMGQQHELENLANTDALTGLFNKRYFEKMMEIRDEKKKPYALFYMDLDLFKPVNDTYGHEMGDKVLKEVAKRLLKCIRSNDYAFRIGGDEFMLILNGNLDAQICKKRIERIKKLIGEPYEFDGYTIKIGISCGSAVYPDDADCAADIQKLADKRMYEDKKINHAQR
;
A
#
# COMPACT_ATOMS: atom_id res chain seq x y z
N ASP A 1 -25.72 6.37 -17.20
CA ASP A 1 -26.79 7.36 -17.32
C ASP A 1 -27.08 7.98 -15.95
N LYS A 2 -27.35 9.27 -15.93
CA LYS A 2 -27.49 10.12 -14.72
C LYS A 2 -28.74 9.85 -13.88
N ARG A 3 -29.50 8.81 -14.16
CA ARG A 3 -30.69 8.40 -13.42
C ARG A 3 -30.77 6.88 -13.44
N GLY A 4 -30.23 6.23 -12.48
CA GLY A 4 -30.44 4.85 -12.09
C GLY A 4 -31.60 4.02 -12.69
N GLU A 5 -31.73 3.98 -13.99
CA GLU A 5 -32.64 3.04 -14.67
C GLU A 5 -31.95 1.68 -14.80
N TYR A 6 -32.36 0.78 -13.93
CA TYR A 6 -31.90 -0.60 -13.94
C TYR A 6 -32.60 -1.38 -15.05
N LEU A 7 -31.89 -1.70 -16.13
CA LEU A 7 -32.32 -2.67 -17.11
C LEU A 7 -32.26 -4.06 -16.50
N TYR A 8 -33.40 -4.67 -16.27
CA TYR A 8 -33.48 -6.08 -15.82
C TYR A 8 -33.00 -7.00 -16.93
N PRO A 9 -31.98 -7.82 -16.71
CA PRO A 9 -31.48 -8.70 -17.75
C PRO A 9 -32.39 -9.91 -17.94
N LYS A 10 -32.56 -10.32 -19.19
CA LYS A 10 -33.16 -11.59 -19.57
C LYS A 10 -32.27 -12.75 -19.10
N LYS A 11 -32.89 -13.94 -18.89
CA LYS A 11 -32.18 -15.20 -18.52
C LYS A 11 -30.96 -15.40 -19.43
N GLY A 12 -29.75 -15.57 -18.84
CA GLY A 12 -28.47 -15.69 -19.57
C GLY A 12 -27.63 -14.41 -19.64
N PHE A 13 -28.13 -13.27 -19.18
CA PHE A 13 -27.41 -11.99 -19.18
C PHE A 13 -26.37 -11.89 -18.07
N TYR A 14 -26.54 -12.63 -16.99
CA TYR A 14 -25.65 -12.58 -15.83
C TYR A 14 -24.20 -12.92 -16.19
N ASP A 15 -23.99 -14.01 -16.93
CA ASP A 15 -22.63 -14.45 -17.32
C ASP A 15 -21.98 -13.48 -18.30
N GLN A 16 -22.77 -12.85 -19.21
CA GLN A 16 -22.24 -11.81 -20.10
C GLN A 16 -21.88 -10.53 -19.35
N PHE A 17 -22.70 -10.15 -18.37
CA PHE A 17 -22.43 -9.01 -17.49
C PHE A 17 -21.15 -9.21 -16.70
N ILE A 18 -20.99 -10.37 -16.05
CA ILE A 18 -19.78 -10.72 -15.28
C ILE A 18 -18.53 -10.74 -16.17
N LYS A 19 -18.63 -11.30 -17.36
CA LYS A 19 -17.52 -11.30 -18.33
C LYS A 19 -17.14 -9.87 -18.75
N GLY A 20 -18.10 -9.02 -19.04
CA GLY A 20 -17.85 -7.62 -19.41
C GLY A 20 -17.18 -6.82 -18.30
N ILE A 21 -17.56 -7.03 -17.03
CA ILE A 21 -16.89 -6.43 -15.87
C ILE A 21 -15.46 -6.98 -15.74
N SER A 22 -15.28 -8.29 -15.83
CA SER A 22 -13.98 -8.97 -15.69
C SER A 22 -12.94 -8.48 -16.70
N ASP A 23 -13.36 -8.05 -17.88
CA ASP A 23 -12.47 -7.54 -18.91
C ASP A 23 -11.96 -6.10 -18.63
N GLN A 24 -12.71 -5.31 -17.88
CA GLN A 24 -12.41 -3.89 -17.65
C GLN A 24 -11.94 -3.57 -16.23
N TYR A 25 -12.22 -4.44 -15.26
CA TYR A 25 -12.01 -4.17 -13.84
C TYR A 25 -11.22 -5.29 -13.15
N THR A 26 -10.64 -4.95 -11.99
CA THR A 26 -9.87 -5.84 -11.12
C THR A 26 -10.40 -5.76 -9.70
N ILE A 27 -10.57 -6.91 -9.02
CA ILE A 27 -10.96 -6.98 -7.61
C ILE A 27 -9.79 -6.60 -6.71
N LEU A 28 -10.07 -5.86 -5.65
CA LEU A 28 -9.07 -5.36 -4.70
C LEU A 28 -9.01 -6.17 -3.39
N THR A 29 -10.11 -6.80 -2.99
CA THR A 29 -10.27 -7.37 -1.64
C THR A 29 -9.67 -8.75 -1.41
N ASP A 30 -9.45 -9.56 -2.45
CA ASP A 30 -9.11 -10.99 -2.30
C ASP A 30 -7.79 -11.44 -2.94
N GLY A 31 -6.83 -10.53 -3.08
CA GLY A 31 -5.49 -10.87 -3.57
C GLY A 31 -5.39 -11.07 -5.08
N GLU A 32 -4.18 -11.40 -5.54
CA GLU A 32 -3.80 -11.37 -6.97
C GLU A 32 -4.55 -12.35 -7.89
N ASN A 33 -5.34 -13.29 -7.34
CA ASN A 33 -6.04 -14.35 -8.10
C ASN A 33 -7.56 -14.25 -8.06
N ALA A 34 -8.13 -13.24 -7.42
CA ALA A 34 -9.58 -13.08 -7.37
C ALA A 34 -10.13 -12.65 -8.74
N LYS A 35 -10.92 -13.50 -9.36
CA LYS A 35 -11.60 -13.21 -10.63
C LYS A 35 -13.08 -12.94 -10.37
N PHE A 36 -13.63 -11.91 -11.00
CA PHE A 36 -15.08 -11.62 -10.93
C PHE A 36 -15.94 -12.84 -11.26
N THR A 37 -15.51 -13.65 -12.24
CA THR A 37 -16.20 -14.89 -12.63
C THR A 37 -16.36 -15.88 -11.48
N ASN A 38 -15.41 -15.94 -10.55
CA ASN A 38 -15.47 -16.83 -9.39
C ASN A 38 -16.27 -16.18 -8.25
N MET A 39 -15.98 -14.92 -7.93
CA MET A 39 -16.55 -14.18 -6.81
C MET A 39 -18.05 -13.90 -7.00
N LEU A 40 -18.49 -13.67 -8.23
CA LEU A 40 -19.88 -13.45 -8.60
C LEU A 40 -20.53 -14.68 -9.24
N SER A 41 -19.91 -15.88 -9.20
CA SER A 41 -20.58 -17.08 -9.65
C SER A 41 -21.85 -17.33 -8.83
N ALA A 42 -22.91 -17.80 -9.48
CA ALA A 42 -24.18 -18.07 -8.80
C ALA A 42 -24.02 -19.06 -7.64
N GLU A 43 -23.07 -19.98 -7.76
CA GLU A 43 -22.75 -20.96 -6.72
C GLU A 43 -22.09 -20.29 -5.51
N HIS A 44 -21.06 -19.46 -5.73
CA HIS A 44 -20.35 -18.73 -4.67
C HIS A 44 -21.28 -17.76 -3.93
N VAL A 45 -22.08 -16.98 -4.66
CA VAL A 45 -23.07 -16.06 -4.07
C VAL A 45 -24.10 -16.80 -3.23
N ARG A 46 -24.62 -17.94 -3.69
CA ARG A 46 -25.54 -18.79 -2.91
C ARG A 46 -24.90 -19.34 -1.64
N GLN A 47 -23.64 -19.77 -1.71
CA GLN A 47 -22.91 -20.27 -0.55
C GLN A 47 -22.71 -19.18 0.51
N LEU A 48 -22.25 -17.98 0.11
CA LEU A 48 -22.06 -16.85 1.02
C LEU A 48 -23.34 -16.40 1.71
N ILE A 49 -24.48 -16.44 0.98
CA ILE A 49 -25.78 -16.08 1.53
C ILE A 49 -26.28 -17.16 2.49
N LYS A 50 -26.05 -18.45 2.20
CA LYS A 50 -26.37 -19.56 3.13
C LYS A 50 -25.57 -19.50 4.43
N GLU A 51 -24.38 -18.91 4.44
CA GLU A 51 -23.54 -18.70 5.62
C GLU A 51 -24.00 -17.51 6.49
N GLN A 52 -25.26 -17.10 6.40
CA GLN A 52 -25.92 -16.01 7.16
C GLN A 52 -25.38 -14.60 6.88
N LYS A 53 -24.90 -14.35 5.68
CA LYS A 53 -24.57 -12.98 5.27
C LYS A 53 -25.76 -12.36 4.53
N ASP A 54 -26.34 -11.29 5.09
CA ASP A 54 -27.46 -10.53 4.51
C ASP A 54 -27.08 -9.88 3.17
N SER A 55 -25.81 -9.66 2.94
CA SER A 55 -25.27 -9.11 1.70
C SER A 55 -23.80 -9.51 1.54
N TYR A 56 -23.34 -9.49 0.29
CA TYR A 56 -21.94 -9.68 -0.05
C TYR A 56 -21.40 -8.43 -0.73
N CYS A 57 -20.28 -7.91 -0.24
CA CYS A 57 -19.63 -6.74 -0.80
C CYS A 57 -18.24 -7.08 -1.32
N LEU A 58 -17.89 -6.50 -2.46
CA LEU A 58 -16.53 -6.55 -3.00
C LEU A 58 -16.08 -5.18 -3.50
N GLU A 59 -14.81 -4.89 -3.32
CA GLU A 59 -14.17 -3.71 -3.85
C GLU A 59 -13.46 -4.03 -5.15
N TYR A 60 -13.58 -3.16 -6.14
CA TYR A 60 -12.95 -3.34 -7.44
C TYR A 60 -12.56 -1.99 -8.06
N CYS A 61 -11.61 -2.02 -8.97
CA CYS A 61 -11.18 -0.83 -9.68
C CYS A 61 -11.04 -1.08 -11.18
N ALA A 62 -11.06 0.00 -11.97
CA ALA A 62 -10.63 -0.05 -13.34
C ALA A 62 -9.18 -0.56 -13.44
N ARG A 63 -8.81 -1.26 -14.50
CA ARG A 63 -7.46 -1.82 -14.67
C ARG A 63 -6.34 -0.78 -14.65
N ASP A 64 -6.66 0.43 -15.11
CA ASP A 64 -5.77 1.60 -15.06
C ASP A 64 -5.77 2.30 -13.70
N LYS A 65 -6.55 1.78 -12.73
CA LYS A 65 -6.73 2.33 -11.39
C LYS A 65 -7.31 3.75 -11.36
N SER A 66 -7.97 4.20 -12.43
CA SER A 66 -8.56 5.53 -12.53
C SER A 66 -9.90 5.66 -11.80
N ARG A 67 -10.59 4.55 -11.55
CA ARG A 67 -11.91 4.54 -10.90
C ARG A 67 -12.01 3.38 -9.92
N PHE A 68 -12.63 3.64 -8.77
CA PHE A 68 -12.81 2.70 -7.66
C PHE A 68 -14.29 2.54 -7.33
N PHE A 69 -14.71 1.32 -7.03
CA PHE A 69 -16.11 0.98 -6.81
C PHE A 69 -16.26 -0.04 -5.68
N ILE A 70 -17.41 0.03 -4.98
CA ILE A 70 -17.91 -1.06 -4.15
C ILE A 70 -19.14 -1.64 -4.85
N MET A 71 -19.16 -2.96 -4.99
CA MET A 71 -20.31 -3.72 -5.46
C MET A 71 -20.92 -4.48 -4.28
N SER A 72 -22.21 -4.26 -4.04
CA SER A 72 -23.00 -5.02 -3.07
C SER A 72 -23.95 -5.95 -3.80
N VAL A 73 -23.93 -7.24 -3.47
CA VAL A 73 -24.85 -8.26 -3.96
C VAL A 73 -25.82 -8.57 -2.82
N ILE A 74 -27.10 -8.25 -3.01
CA ILE A 74 -28.14 -8.31 -1.99
C ILE A 74 -29.19 -9.34 -2.43
N PRO A 75 -29.50 -10.36 -1.61
CA PRO A 75 -30.60 -11.28 -1.90
C PRO A 75 -31.95 -10.56 -1.80
N VAL A 76 -32.82 -10.73 -2.77
CA VAL A 76 -34.12 -10.05 -2.81
C VAL A 76 -35.29 -11.04 -2.72
N GLU A 77 -35.20 -12.18 -3.35
CA GLU A 77 -36.31 -13.10 -3.46
C GLU A 77 -35.88 -14.57 -3.36
N TRP A 78 -36.65 -15.38 -2.65
CA TRP A 78 -36.39 -16.77 -2.42
C TRP A 78 -37.63 -17.62 -2.74
N GLU A 79 -37.44 -18.78 -3.37
CA GLU A 79 -38.43 -19.82 -3.53
C GLU A 79 -37.97 -21.03 -2.71
N GLY A 80 -38.55 -21.20 -1.51
CA GLY A 80 -38.02 -22.15 -0.52
C GLY A 80 -36.57 -21.81 -0.16
N ASP A 81 -35.64 -22.75 -0.30
CA ASP A 81 -34.21 -22.56 -0.07
C ASP A 81 -33.42 -22.07 -1.31
N THR A 82 -34.14 -21.77 -2.41
CA THR A 82 -33.51 -21.35 -3.67
C THR A 82 -33.58 -19.84 -3.81
N LEU A 83 -32.39 -19.18 -3.91
CA LEU A 83 -32.30 -17.77 -4.23
C LEU A 83 -32.65 -17.55 -5.70
N THR A 84 -33.75 -16.83 -5.98
CA THR A 84 -34.26 -16.59 -7.34
C THR A 84 -33.93 -15.22 -7.85
N LYS A 85 -33.69 -14.23 -6.96
CA LYS A 85 -33.44 -12.87 -7.35
C LYS A 85 -32.41 -12.20 -6.44
N ILE A 86 -31.45 -11.54 -7.06
CA ILE A 86 -30.48 -10.68 -6.39
C ILE A 86 -30.55 -9.26 -6.93
N MET A 87 -30.19 -8.30 -6.10
CA MET A 87 -29.94 -6.92 -6.50
C MET A 87 -28.43 -6.67 -6.43
N ILE A 88 -27.88 -6.08 -7.48
CA ILE A 88 -26.49 -5.65 -7.53
C ILE A 88 -26.47 -4.13 -7.49
N VAL A 89 -25.83 -3.57 -6.48
CA VAL A 89 -25.62 -2.12 -6.35
C VAL A 89 -24.13 -1.85 -6.50
N SER A 90 -23.78 -0.95 -7.42
CA SER A 90 -22.41 -0.50 -7.60
C SER A 90 -22.33 0.99 -7.26
N GLN A 91 -21.43 1.34 -6.34
CA GLN A 91 -21.18 2.70 -5.91
C GLN A 91 -19.79 3.14 -6.36
N ASP A 92 -19.70 4.30 -7.01
CA ASP A 92 -18.42 4.94 -7.35
C ASP A 92 -17.80 5.54 -6.07
N MET A 93 -16.60 5.08 -5.74
CA MET A 93 -15.84 5.50 -4.56
C MET A 93 -14.71 6.47 -4.90
N GLY A 94 -14.67 6.99 -6.12
CA GLY A 94 -13.56 7.81 -6.60
C GLY A 94 -13.24 9.00 -5.69
N GLN A 95 -14.24 9.76 -5.26
CA GLN A 95 -14.03 10.90 -4.36
C GLN A 95 -13.54 10.45 -2.97
N GLN A 96 -14.11 9.39 -2.41
CA GLN A 96 -13.69 8.87 -1.11
C GLN A 96 -12.27 8.32 -1.18
N HIS A 97 -11.93 7.58 -2.23
CA HIS A 97 -10.58 7.07 -2.45
C HIS A 97 -9.56 8.19 -2.64
N GLU A 98 -9.92 9.27 -3.35
CA GLU A 98 -9.07 10.45 -3.51
C GLU A 98 -8.84 11.16 -2.16
N LEU A 99 -9.89 11.34 -1.36
CA LEU A 99 -9.79 11.91 -0.01
C LEU A 99 -8.93 11.04 0.93
N GLU A 100 -9.08 9.72 0.86
CA GLU A 100 -8.27 8.78 1.62
C GLU A 100 -6.81 8.82 1.19
N ASN A 101 -6.54 8.88 -0.11
CA ASN A 101 -5.18 9.02 -0.63
C ASN A 101 -4.53 10.33 -0.18
N LEU A 102 -5.24 11.45 -0.29
CA LEU A 102 -4.76 12.76 0.20
C LEU A 102 -4.50 12.74 1.72
N ALA A 103 -5.37 12.08 2.49
CA ALA A 103 -5.20 11.97 3.94
C ALA A 103 -4.05 11.04 4.36
N ASN A 104 -3.67 10.06 3.53
CA ASN A 104 -2.73 8.99 3.87
C ASN A 104 -1.38 9.10 3.17
N THR A 105 -1.20 10.05 2.24
CA THR A 105 0.07 10.26 1.52
C THR A 105 0.76 11.56 1.91
N ASP A 106 2.07 11.59 1.76
CA ASP A 106 2.89 12.79 1.85
C ASP A 106 2.80 13.58 0.54
N ALA A 107 2.34 14.82 0.62
CA ALA A 107 2.06 15.67 -0.55
C ALA A 107 3.31 15.95 -1.41
N LEU A 108 4.52 15.92 -0.83
CA LEU A 108 5.76 16.20 -1.55
C LEU A 108 6.24 14.97 -2.34
N THR A 109 6.24 13.80 -1.70
CA THR A 109 6.90 12.59 -2.23
C THR A 109 5.94 11.57 -2.83
N GLY A 110 4.64 11.64 -2.48
CA GLY A 110 3.63 10.65 -2.86
C GLY A 110 3.74 9.31 -2.11
N LEU A 111 4.71 9.16 -1.19
CA LEU A 111 4.77 8.02 -0.29
C LEU A 111 3.65 8.11 0.75
N PHE A 112 3.38 7.02 1.45
CA PHE A 112 2.49 7.09 2.60
C PHE A 112 3.07 8.00 3.70
N ASN A 113 2.18 8.72 4.42
CA ASN A 113 2.57 9.63 5.47
C ASN A 113 2.62 8.95 6.85
N LYS A 114 3.06 9.71 7.87
CA LYS A 114 3.14 9.26 9.27
C LYS A 114 1.84 8.69 9.80
N ARG A 115 0.69 9.36 9.52
CA ARG A 115 -0.62 8.90 9.98
C ARG A 115 -0.95 7.50 9.45
N TYR A 116 -0.67 7.23 8.18
CA TYR A 116 -0.92 5.91 7.61
C TYR A 116 0.05 4.86 8.14
N PHE A 117 1.30 5.25 8.44
CA PHE A 117 2.25 4.38 9.12
C PHE A 117 1.73 3.94 10.50
N GLU A 118 1.28 4.87 11.34
CA GLU A 118 0.72 4.57 12.67
C GLU A 118 -0.46 3.60 12.56
N LYS A 119 -1.42 3.87 11.67
CA LYS A 119 -2.55 2.95 11.38
C LYS A 119 -2.08 1.55 10.95
N MET A 120 -1.05 1.48 10.11
CA MET A 120 -0.51 0.19 9.65
C MET A 120 0.16 -0.59 10.78
N MET A 121 0.85 0.07 11.72
CA MET A 121 1.46 -0.59 12.87
C MET A 121 0.40 -1.16 13.82
N GLU A 122 -0.71 -0.47 14.07
CA GLU A 122 -1.87 -1.00 14.81
C GLU A 122 -2.42 -2.27 14.17
N ILE A 123 -2.66 -2.26 12.85
CA ILE A 123 -3.12 -3.43 12.09
C ILE A 123 -2.13 -4.60 12.19
N ARG A 124 -0.81 -4.33 12.27
CA ARG A 124 0.21 -5.37 12.43
C ARG A 124 0.13 -6.06 13.79
N ASP A 125 -0.09 -5.29 14.85
CA ASP A 125 -0.28 -5.85 16.19
C ASP A 125 -1.53 -6.74 16.28
N GLU A 126 -2.60 -6.39 15.57
CA GLU A 126 -3.81 -7.21 15.52
C GLU A 126 -3.61 -8.49 14.70
N LYS A 127 -3.05 -8.37 13.49
CA LYS A 127 -2.96 -9.50 12.54
C LYS A 127 -1.84 -10.49 12.82
N LYS A 128 -0.83 -10.09 13.60
CA LYS A 128 0.35 -10.93 13.97
C LYS A 128 1.05 -11.61 12.78
N LYS A 129 1.02 -10.99 11.60
CA LYS A 129 1.71 -11.52 10.41
C LYS A 129 3.17 -11.07 10.39
N PRO A 130 4.12 -11.92 9.95
CA PRO A 130 5.53 -11.56 9.86
C PRO A 130 5.80 -10.39 8.92
N TYR A 131 6.71 -9.50 9.34
CA TYR A 131 7.18 -8.36 8.54
C TYR A 131 8.56 -7.89 9.04
N ALA A 132 9.26 -7.10 8.23
CA ALA A 132 10.42 -6.34 8.66
C ALA A 132 10.14 -4.85 8.52
N LEU A 133 10.48 -4.07 9.56
CA LEU A 133 10.46 -2.62 9.55
C LEU A 133 11.88 -2.09 9.33
N PHE A 134 12.02 -1.14 8.41
CA PHE A 134 13.24 -0.37 8.17
C PHE A 134 13.00 1.07 8.55
N TYR A 135 13.81 1.61 9.44
CA TYR A 135 13.85 3.02 9.80
C TYR A 135 15.06 3.67 9.14
N MET A 136 14.87 4.80 8.49
CA MET A 136 15.89 5.43 7.65
C MET A 136 15.89 6.93 7.81
N ASP A 137 17.09 7.54 7.73
CA ASP A 137 17.31 8.99 7.84
C ASP A 137 18.39 9.38 6.82
N LEU A 138 18.15 10.47 6.08
CA LEU A 138 19.11 10.96 5.09
C LEU A 138 20.30 11.65 5.77
N ASP A 139 21.50 11.17 5.49
CA ASP A 139 22.72 11.75 6.05
C ASP A 139 23.01 13.11 5.41
N LEU A 140 23.20 14.14 6.25
CA LEU A 140 23.58 15.49 5.82
C LEU A 140 22.55 16.16 4.88
N PHE A 141 21.26 15.89 5.04
CA PHE A 141 20.23 16.54 4.24
C PHE A 141 20.11 18.05 4.54
N LYS A 142 20.28 18.45 5.78
CA LYS A 142 20.28 19.88 6.16
C LYS A 142 21.31 20.71 5.37
N PRO A 143 22.60 20.32 5.25
CA PRO A 143 23.57 20.97 4.37
C PRO A 143 23.13 21.10 2.90
N VAL A 144 22.35 20.17 2.36
CA VAL A 144 21.79 20.30 1.01
C VAL A 144 20.83 21.50 0.94
N ASN A 145 19.92 21.62 1.90
CA ASN A 145 19.02 22.76 1.99
C ASN A 145 19.77 24.09 2.19
N ASP A 146 20.74 24.08 3.09
CA ASP A 146 21.52 25.30 3.43
C ASP A 146 22.36 25.79 2.24
N THR A 147 22.84 24.89 1.37
CA THR A 147 23.69 25.17 0.23
C THR A 147 22.91 25.48 -1.05
N TYR A 148 21.87 24.71 -1.34
CA TYR A 148 21.15 24.74 -2.62
C TYR A 148 19.71 25.24 -2.52
N GLY A 149 19.23 25.54 -1.29
CA GLY A 149 17.86 25.97 -1.02
C GLY A 149 16.87 24.82 -0.88
N HIS A 150 15.70 25.12 -0.28
CA HIS A 150 14.65 24.15 0.00
C HIS A 150 14.06 23.51 -1.25
N GLU A 151 13.96 24.25 -2.36
CA GLU A 151 13.45 23.70 -3.63
C GLU A 151 14.33 22.55 -4.16
N MET A 152 15.65 22.65 -3.98
CA MET A 152 16.57 21.60 -4.33
C MET A 152 16.45 20.41 -3.38
N GLY A 153 16.32 20.67 -2.08
CA GLY A 153 16.01 19.62 -1.09
C GLY A 153 14.73 18.86 -1.42
N ASP A 154 13.69 19.55 -1.84
CA ASP A 154 12.44 18.94 -2.27
C ASP A 154 12.62 18.03 -3.50
N LYS A 155 13.44 18.44 -4.49
CA LYS A 155 13.79 17.60 -5.64
C LYS A 155 14.54 16.32 -5.19
N VAL A 156 15.48 16.46 -4.25
CA VAL A 156 16.21 15.32 -3.67
C VAL A 156 15.24 14.37 -2.97
N LEU A 157 14.35 14.86 -2.10
CA LEU A 157 13.37 14.04 -1.39
C LEU A 157 12.44 13.28 -2.34
N LYS A 158 11.96 13.92 -3.41
CA LYS A 158 11.16 13.29 -4.46
C LYS A 158 11.91 12.15 -5.15
N GLU A 159 13.19 12.36 -5.45
CA GLU A 159 14.00 11.34 -6.12
C GLU A 159 14.36 10.19 -5.17
N VAL A 160 14.66 10.49 -3.89
CA VAL A 160 14.81 9.48 -2.82
C VAL A 160 13.58 8.57 -2.77
N ALA A 161 12.38 9.16 -2.72
CA ALA A 161 11.13 8.40 -2.70
C ALA A 161 11.01 7.45 -3.91
N LYS A 162 11.30 7.94 -5.12
CA LYS A 162 11.31 7.11 -6.34
C LYS A 162 12.32 5.97 -6.26
N ARG A 163 13.52 6.22 -5.72
CA ARG A 163 14.55 5.19 -5.55
C ARG A 163 14.13 4.14 -4.51
N LEU A 164 13.51 4.55 -3.40
CA LEU A 164 12.98 3.63 -2.38
C LEU A 164 11.89 2.73 -2.96
N LEU A 165 10.98 3.27 -3.77
CA LEU A 165 9.94 2.46 -4.44
C LEU A 165 10.51 1.38 -5.37
N LYS A 166 11.71 1.59 -5.96
CA LYS A 166 12.42 0.54 -6.74
C LYS A 166 13.02 -0.58 -5.86
N CYS A 167 13.09 -0.37 -4.55
CA CYS A 167 13.63 -1.36 -3.60
C CYS A 167 12.56 -2.29 -3.02
N ILE A 168 11.27 -1.99 -3.21
CA ILE A 168 10.14 -2.70 -2.62
C ILE A 168 9.26 -3.37 -3.68
N ARG A 169 8.41 -4.31 -3.25
CA ARG A 169 7.42 -5.00 -4.08
C ARG A 169 6.06 -4.29 -3.96
N SER A 170 5.09 -4.68 -4.77
CA SER A 170 3.73 -4.12 -4.79
C SER A 170 2.97 -4.31 -3.47
N ASN A 171 3.29 -5.34 -2.69
CA ASN A 171 2.69 -5.62 -1.39
C ASN A 171 3.48 -5.08 -0.19
N ASP A 172 4.58 -4.36 -0.42
CA ASP A 172 5.35 -3.67 0.62
C ASP A 172 4.92 -2.20 0.70
N TYR A 173 5.31 -1.51 1.76
CA TYR A 173 4.91 -0.12 2.00
C TYR A 173 6.13 0.76 2.23
N ALA A 174 6.08 1.97 1.64
CA ALA A 174 7.08 3.02 1.85
C ALA A 174 6.40 4.27 2.41
N PHE A 175 7.03 4.86 3.43
CA PHE A 175 6.50 6.00 4.16
C PHE A 175 7.54 7.12 4.26
N ARG A 176 7.07 8.36 4.26
CA ARG A 176 7.82 9.52 4.74
C ARG A 176 7.19 9.99 6.03
N ILE A 177 7.96 9.98 7.12
CA ILE A 177 7.46 10.28 8.47
C ILE A 177 7.55 11.77 8.77
N GLY A 178 8.54 12.43 8.21
CA GLY A 178 8.74 13.87 8.32
C GLY A 178 10.17 14.24 7.92
N GLY A 179 10.40 15.48 7.48
CA GLY A 179 11.73 15.94 7.13
C GLY A 179 12.45 15.00 6.15
N ASP A 180 13.52 14.41 6.64
CA ASP A 180 14.43 13.48 5.98
C ASP A 180 14.30 12.01 6.45
N GLU A 181 13.23 11.70 7.22
CA GLU A 181 12.96 10.36 7.76
C GLU A 181 12.01 9.57 6.88
N PHE A 182 12.41 8.33 6.56
CA PHE A 182 11.64 7.38 5.75
C PHE A 182 11.52 6.04 6.48
N MET A 183 10.46 5.30 6.18
CA MET A 183 10.29 3.93 6.66
C MET A 183 9.84 3.01 5.53
N LEU A 184 10.20 1.71 5.65
CA LEU A 184 9.65 0.65 4.81
C LEU A 184 9.08 -0.45 5.70
N ILE A 185 7.93 -0.99 5.31
CA ILE A 185 7.40 -2.24 5.86
C ILE A 185 7.46 -3.27 4.73
N LEU A 186 8.31 -4.28 4.89
CA LEU A 186 8.43 -5.40 3.97
C LEU A 186 7.67 -6.60 4.52
N ASN A 187 6.73 -7.12 3.72
CA ASN A 187 5.87 -8.23 4.12
C ASN A 187 6.54 -9.59 3.92
N GLY A 188 6.28 -10.52 4.84
CA GLY A 188 6.72 -11.92 4.78
C GLY A 188 7.82 -12.26 5.78
N ASN A 189 8.26 -13.51 5.72
CA ASN A 189 9.34 -14.03 6.57
C ASN A 189 10.68 -13.52 6.04
N LEU A 190 11.24 -12.54 6.73
CA LEU A 190 12.57 -12.00 6.44
C LEU A 190 13.47 -12.29 7.64
N ASP A 191 14.69 -12.72 7.36
CA ASP A 191 15.73 -12.87 8.38
C ASP A 191 16.67 -11.67 8.42
N ALA A 192 17.52 -11.61 9.44
CA ALA A 192 18.50 -10.52 9.62
C ALA A 192 19.48 -10.41 8.44
N GLN A 193 19.82 -11.54 7.78
CA GLN A 193 20.73 -11.55 6.65
C GLN A 193 20.10 -10.95 5.39
N ILE A 194 18.81 -11.26 5.15
CA ILE A 194 18.01 -10.65 4.07
C ILE A 194 17.88 -9.15 4.32
N CYS A 195 17.56 -8.74 5.56
CA CYS A 195 17.45 -7.34 5.94
C CYS A 195 18.78 -6.59 5.71
N LYS A 196 19.91 -7.16 6.09
CA LYS A 196 21.24 -6.58 5.83
C LYS A 196 21.49 -6.36 4.34
N LYS A 197 21.23 -7.35 3.49
CA LYS A 197 21.36 -7.22 2.01
C LYS A 197 20.43 -6.12 1.46
N ARG A 198 19.22 -5.98 2.02
CA ARG A 198 18.30 -4.91 1.64
C ARG A 198 18.83 -3.53 2.01
N ILE A 199 19.39 -3.37 3.22
CA ILE A 199 20.03 -2.11 3.65
C ILE A 199 21.19 -1.75 2.71
N GLU A 200 22.07 -2.70 2.39
CA GLU A 200 23.19 -2.47 1.48
C GLU A 200 22.71 -1.99 0.09
N ARG A 201 21.66 -2.62 -0.44
CA ARG A 201 21.05 -2.21 -1.71
C ARG A 201 20.45 -0.81 -1.63
N ILE A 202 19.73 -0.48 -0.54
CA ILE A 202 19.12 0.84 -0.33
C ILE A 202 20.23 1.90 -0.25
N LYS A 203 21.26 1.69 0.59
CA LYS A 203 22.39 2.60 0.73
C LYS A 203 23.10 2.86 -0.60
N LYS A 204 23.33 1.80 -1.39
CA LYS A 204 23.94 1.91 -2.72
C LYS A 204 23.09 2.79 -3.64
N LEU A 205 21.77 2.52 -3.73
CA LEU A 205 20.89 3.22 -4.66
C LEU A 205 20.65 4.67 -4.26
N ILE A 206 20.51 4.93 -2.96
CA ILE A 206 20.35 6.31 -2.45
C ILE A 206 21.66 7.10 -2.57
N GLY A 207 22.81 6.45 -2.40
CA GLY A 207 24.14 7.07 -2.53
C GLY A 207 24.57 7.40 -3.98
N GLU A 208 23.82 6.93 -4.99
CA GLU A 208 24.06 7.34 -6.38
C GLU A 208 23.83 8.84 -6.56
N PRO A 209 24.66 9.55 -7.38
CA PRO A 209 24.50 10.99 -7.58
C PRO A 209 23.09 11.40 -8.05
N TYR A 210 22.69 12.59 -7.66
CA TYR A 210 21.46 13.28 -8.08
C TYR A 210 21.85 14.44 -8.98
N GLU A 211 21.36 14.43 -10.22
CA GLU A 211 21.64 15.46 -11.21
C GLU A 211 20.41 16.37 -11.37
N PHE A 212 20.51 17.62 -10.93
CA PHE A 212 19.45 18.61 -11.06
C PHE A 212 20.02 19.95 -11.48
N ASP A 213 19.49 20.55 -12.53
CA ASP A 213 19.79 21.93 -12.97
C ASP A 213 21.29 22.22 -13.11
N GLY A 214 22.08 21.22 -13.51
CA GLY A 214 23.53 21.33 -13.64
C GLY A 214 24.33 21.10 -12.35
N TYR A 215 23.68 20.79 -11.24
CA TYR A 215 24.31 20.43 -9.97
C TYR A 215 24.32 18.92 -9.77
N THR A 216 25.43 18.40 -9.25
CA THR A 216 25.57 17.01 -8.81
C THR A 216 25.56 16.96 -7.29
N ILE A 217 24.49 16.40 -6.71
CA ILE A 217 24.33 16.26 -5.27
C ILE A 217 24.58 14.81 -4.88
N LYS A 218 25.34 14.56 -3.83
CA LYS A 218 25.54 13.26 -3.20
C LYS A 218 25.02 13.28 -1.78
N ILE A 219 24.15 12.33 -1.44
CA ILE A 219 23.59 12.17 -0.10
C ILE A 219 23.67 10.71 0.31
N GLY A 220 23.90 10.45 1.59
CA GLY A 220 23.84 9.12 2.15
C GLY A 220 22.51 8.84 2.84
N ILE A 221 22.35 7.63 3.34
CA ILE A 221 21.22 7.23 4.16
C ILE A 221 21.68 6.29 5.26
N SER A 222 21.28 6.56 6.49
CA SER A 222 21.47 5.69 7.63
C SER A 222 20.23 4.82 7.81
N CYS A 223 20.42 3.50 8.04
CA CYS A 223 19.34 2.53 8.06
C CYS A 223 19.46 1.57 9.25
N GLY A 224 18.32 1.34 9.93
CA GLY A 224 18.16 0.26 10.89
C GLY A 224 16.96 -0.61 10.52
N SER A 225 16.99 -1.89 10.86
CA SER A 225 15.86 -2.79 10.64
C SER A 225 15.58 -3.67 11.84
N ALA A 226 14.29 -4.03 12.02
CA ALA A 226 13.85 -5.02 12.99
C ALA A 226 12.77 -5.92 12.36
N VAL A 227 12.76 -7.20 12.76
CA VAL A 227 11.92 -8.25 12.18
C VAL A 227 10.93 -8.75 13.23
N TYR A 228 9.65 -8.73 12.89
CA TYR A 228 8.58 -9.33 13.67
C TYR A 228 8.32 -10.77 13.18
N PRO A 229 8.22 -11.79 14.05
CA PRO A 229 8.27 -11.71 15.53
C PRO A 229 9.68 -11.91 16.13
N ASP A 230 10.73 -12.07 15.32
CA ASP A 230 12.05 -12.55 15.79
C ASP A 230 12.76 -11.55 16.73
N ASP A 231 12.62 -10.25 16.49
CA ASP A 231 13.31 -9.21 17.26
C ASP A 231 12.45 -8.67 18.43
N ALA A 232 11.11 -8.71 18.33
CA ALA A 232 10.18 -8.27 19.36
C ALA A 232 8.75 -8.77 19.12
N ASP A 233 7.90 -8.71 20.16
CA ASP A 233 6.53 -9.26 20.16
C ASP A 233 5.43 -8.26 19.81
N CYS A 234 5.77 -6.98 19.71
CA CYS A 234 4.82 -5.91 19.36
C CYS A 234 5.42 -4.86 18.42
N ALA A 235 4.53 -4.17 17.70
CA ALA A 235 4.90 -3.17 16.71
C ALA A 235 5.70 -1.99 17.31
N ALA A 236 5.36 -1.56 18.53
CA ALA A 236 6.05 -0.47 19.20
C ALA A 236 7.52 -0.79 19.50
N ASP A 237 7.82 -2.02 19.93
CA ASP A 237 9.19 -2.42 20.24
C ASP A 237 10.00 -2.72 18.97
N ILE A 238 9.36 -3.24 17.91
CA ILE A 238 9.96 -3.34 16.57
C ILE A 238 10.38 -1.95 16.09
N GLN A 239 9.52 -0.92 16.22
CA GLN A 239 9.84 0.43 15.80
C GLN A 239 11.00 1.03 16.59
N LYS A 240 10.99 0.91 17.93
CA LYS A 240 12.09 1.38 18.79
C LYS A 240 13.41 0.73 18.44
N LEU A 241 13.40 -0.58 18.18
CA LEU A 241 14.62 -1.32 17.84
C LEU A 241 15.16 -0.92 16.46
N ALA A 242 14.29 -0.74 15.47
CA ALA A 242 14.68 -0.27 14.14
C ALA A 242 15.30 1.14 14.21
N ASP A 243 14.67 2.06 14.95
CA ASP A 243 15.19 3.41 15.19
C ASP A 243 16.55 3.40 15.88
N LYS A 244 16.68 2.63 16.97
CA LYS A 244 17.96 2.46 17.67
C LYS A 244 19.08 2.00 16.73
N ARG A 245 18.82 0.96 15.92
CA ARG A 245 19.77 0.42 14.95
C ARG A 245 20.13 1.43 13.86
N MET A 246 19.17 2.25 13.41
CA MET A 246 19.40 3.35 12.48
C MET A 246 20.32 4.42 13.09
N TYR A 247 20.08 4.79 14.35
CA TYR A 247 20.92 5.76 15.03
C TYR A 247 22.37 5.27 15.24
N GLU A 248 22.57 3.96 15.51
CA GLU A 248 23.88 3.33 15.58
C GLU A 248 24.60 3.40 14.21
N ASP A 249 23.90 3.10 13.13
CA ASP A 249 24.40 3.20 11.76
C ASP A 249 24.77 4.65 11.39
N LYS A 250 23.95 5.62 11.83
CA LYS A 250 24.21 7.07 11.63
C LYS A 250 25.51 7.52 12.31
N LYS A 251 25.79 7.03 13.52
CA LYS A 251 27.07 7.32 14.21
C LYS A 251 28.26 6.79 13.44
N ILE A 252 28.18 5.57 12.89
CA ILE A 252 29.25 4.97 12.09
C ILE A 252 29.47 5.79 10.81
N ASN A 253 28.43 6.14 10.10
CA ASN A 253 28.50 6.92 8.87
C ASN A 253 29.12 8.31 9.11
N HIS A 254 28.82 8.96 10.25
CA HIS A 254 29.39 10.26 10.60
C HIS A 254 30.86 10.16 11.06
N ALA A 255 31.29 9.05 11.66
CA ALA A 255 32.67 8.86 12.09
C ALA A 255 33.64 8.53 10.94
N GLN A 256 33.11 8.09 9.78
CA GLN A 256 33.91 7.70 8.61
C GLN A 256 34.10 8.86 7.60
N ARG A 257 33.56 10.03 7.89
CA ARG A 257 33.65 11.27 7.08
C ARG A 257 34.48 12.34 7.73
#